data_91b08426393153903d15e30b59cf033a
#
_entry.id   91b08426393153903d15e30b59cf033a
#
_cell.length_a   1.000
_cell.length_b   1.000
_cell.length_c   1.000
_cell.angle_alpha   90.00
_cell.angle_beta   90.00
_cell.angle_gamma   90.00
#
_symmetry.space_group_name_H-M   'P 1'
#
loop_
_entity.id
_entity.type
_entity.pdbx_description
1 polymer ?
#
loop_
_entity_poly.entity_id
_entity_poly.type
_entity_poly.pdbx_seq_one_letter_code
_entity_poly.pdbx_strand_id
1 'polypeptide(L)'
;MPSRLAIRFCGAATAIIITACHASTPPRIQFAPPGTDVARLRSDFALTDAERLALTPDTIKQLDQAQVDQIYQRLDSGPIPDGPFRGDLFFPRGTKDDVKLGELSGVPLGSVAELATMRVEHLGKALWRGKVFFRSQGVLRNRIEDIAILKPLIKDSESIPKLTFDGATTWLLFPAKLSCGESKFDPSQKSIVIDYSVGSTIEGYREIPDALAGKDRLDIRDEVRLIRPGFYLGRAYFRGAFGLNFTLVDPAVSGSSAPRPPGDCTQAG
;
A
#
# COMPACT_ATOMS: atom_id res chain seq x y z
N MET A 1 8.54 -21.98 -88.67
CA MET A 1 8.55 -20.63 -88.04
C MET A 1 7.73 -20.74 -86.78
N PRO A 2 8.36 -20.75 -85.56
CA PRO A 2 7.60 -20.77 -84.30
C PRO A 2 7.45 -19.37 -83.76
N SER A 3 6.21 -19.04 -83.39
CA SER A 3 5.79 -17.80 -82.69
C SER A 3 6.32 -17.75 -81.30
N ARG A 4 6.95 -16.62 -80.93
CA ARG A 4 7.38 -16.37 -79.55
C ARG A 4 6.23 -15.76 -78.77
N LEU A 5 5.81 -16.47 -77.70
CA LEU A 5 4.85 -16.01 -76.72
C LEU A 5 5.59 -15.17 -75.63
N ALA A 6 5.28 -13.89 -75.53
CA ALA A 6 5.84 -13.01 -74.52
C ALA A 6 4.95 -13.02 -73.27
N ILE A 7 5.48 -13.58 -72.18
CA ILE A 7 4.81 -13.56 -70.85
C ILE A 7 5.23 -12.24 -70.17
N ARG A 8 4.27 -11.36 -69.91
CA ARG A 8 4.44 -10.16 -69.07
C ARG A 8 4.20 -10.55 -67.63
N PHE A 9 5.24 -10.47 -66.80
CA PHE A 9 5.09 -10.53 -65.34
C PHE A 9 4.62 -9.18 -64.81
N CYS A 10 3.40 -9.09 -64.27
CA CYS A 10 2.93 -8.00 -63.47
C CYS A 10 3.45 -8.19 -62.03
N GLY A 11 4.50 -7.49 -61.63
CA GLY A 11 4.97 -7.46 -60.27
C GLY A 11 4.04 -6.59 -59.40
N ALA A 12 3.27 -7.21 -58.53
CA ALA A 12 2.53 -6.50 -57.47
C ALA A 12 3.51 -6.13 -56.35
N ALA A 13 3.81 -4.83 -56.23
CA ALA A 13 4.58 -4.30 -55.10
C ALA A 13 3.67 -4.22 -53.88
N THR A 14 3.83 -5.14 -52.91
CA THR A 14 3.16 -5.10 -51.63
C THR A 14 3.88 -4.09 -50.75
N ALA A 15 3.28 -2.92 -50.54
CA ALA A 15 3.77 -1.94 -49.59
C ALA A 15 3.52 -2.44 -48.17
N ILE A 16 4.57 -2.82 -47.45
CA ILE A 16 4.51 -3.14 -46.03
C ILE A 16 4.46 -1.81 -45.26
N ILE A 17 3.27 -1.45 -44.74
CA ILE A 17 3.12 -0.32 -43.81
C ILE A 17 3.65 -0.79 -42.47
N ILE A 18 4.87 -0.43 -42.11
CA ILE A 18 5.43 -0.62 -40.80
C ILE A 18 4.81 0.48 -39.90
N THR A 19 3.75 0.13 -39.19
CA THR A 19 3.22 0.98 -38.11
C THR A 19 4.22 0.95 -36.97
N ALA A 20 5.06 1.97 -36.87
CA ALA A 20 5.95 2.13 -35.71
C ALA A 20 5.10 2.39 -34.47
N CYS A 21 4.98 1.37 -33.61
CA CYS A 21 4.49 1.57 -32.25
C CYS A 21 5.47 2.52 -31.54
N HIS A 22 5.15 3.79 -31.47
CA HIS A 22 5.85 4.71 -30.61
C HIS A 22 5.53 4.30 -29.17
N ALA A 23 6.47 3.61 -28.51
CA ALA A 23 6.43 3.42 -27.08
C ALA A 23 6.52 4.82 -26.45
N SER A 24 5.37 5.35 -26.00
CA SER A 24 5.33 6.61 -25.27
C SER A 24 6.12 6.43 -23.98
N THR A 25 7.11 7.28 -23.76
CA THR A 25 7.83 7.34 -22.49
C THR A 25 6.78 7.48 -21.35
N PRO A 26 6.86 6.66 -20.29
CA PRO A 26 5.91 6.78 -19.19
C PRO A 26 5.92 8.21 -18.64
N PRO A 27 4.75 8.76 -18.29
CA PRO A 27 4.64 10.13 -17.80
C PRO A 27 5.49 10.30 -16.55
N ARG A 28 6.27 11.37 -16.53
CA ARG A 28 7.10 11.72 -15.37
C ARG A 28 6.27 12.56 -14.40
N ILE A 29 6.18 12.13 -13.15
CA ILE A 29 5.48 12.89 -12.11
C ILE A 29 6.16 14.24 -11.91
N GLN A 30 5.36 15.29 -11.99
CA GLN A 30 5.82 16.64 -11.68
C GLN A 30 5.69 16.91 -10.18
N PHE A 31 6.79 17.26 -9.55
CA PHE A 31 6.82 17.66 -8.14
C PHE A 31 6.83 19.19 -8.04
N ALA A 32 6.09 19.71 -7.06
CA ALA A 32 6.06 21.13 -6.75
C ALA A 32 7.33 21.56 -5.97
N PRO A 33 7.67 22.85 -6.00
CA PRO A 33 8.72 23.39 -5.14
C PRO A 33 8.44 23.11 -3.64
N PRO A 34 9.50 22.93 -2.82
CA PRO A 34 9.33 22.79 -1.38
C PRO A 34 8.54 23.96 -0.77
N GLY A 35 7.64 23.65 0.17
CA GLY A 35 6.80 24.66 0.83
C GLY A 35 5.56 25.08 0.04
N THR A 36 5.26 24.44 -1.09
CA THR A 36 3.97 24.63 -1.78
C THR A 36 2.85 24.15 -0.87
N ASP A 37 1.82 24.99 -0.66
CA ASP A 37 0.66 24.62 0.15
C ASP A 37 -0.19 23.50 -0.50
N VAL A 38 -0.97 22.79 0.32
CA VAL A 38 -1.73 21.62 -0.11
C VAL A 38 -2.80 21.96 -1.16
N ALA A 39 -3.43 23.13 -1.05
CA ALA A 39 -4.47 23.53 -2.01
C ALA A 39 -3.84 23.67 -3.41
N ARG A 40 -2.70 24.34 -3.50
CA ARG A 40 -1.94 24.48 -4.75
C ARG A 40 -1.37 23.15 -5.23
N LEU A 41 -0.91 22.27 -4.33
CA LEU A 41 -0.49 20.91 -4.72
C LEU A 41 -1.62 20.15 -5.41
N ARG A 42 -2.85 20.31 -4.93
CA ARG A 42 -4.02 19.61 -5.46
C ARG A 42 -4.59 20.26 -6.73
N SER A 43 -4.47 21.58 -6.90
CA SER A 43 -4.96 22.28 -8.09
C SER A 43 -3.95 22.28 -9.24
N ASP A 44 -2.72 22.76 -8.97
CA ASP A 44 -1.74 23.07 -10.02
C ASP A 44 -0.88 21.84 -10.37
N PHE A 45 -0.75 20.90 -9.43
CA PHE A 45 0.06 19.68 -9.56
C PHE A 45 -0.78 18.40 -9.39
N ALA A 46 -2.10 18.44 -9.68
CA ALA A 46 -2.95 17.26 -9.59
C ALA A 46 -2.36 16.09 -10.38
N LEU A 47 -2.37 14.88 -9.78
CA LEU A 47 -1.93 13.68 -10.47
C LEU A 47 -2.92 13.31 -11.58
N THR A 48 -2.44 13.25 -12.80
CA THR A 48 -3.19 12.73 -13.95
C THR A 48 -3.39 11.21 -13.82
N ASP A 49 -4.38 10.66 -14.51
CA ASP A 49 -4.59 9.21 -14.53
C ASP A 49 -3.39 8.45 -15.10
N ALA A 50 -2.71 9.03 -16.09
CA ALA A 50 -1.49 8.45 -16.65
C ALA A 50 -0.33 8.41 -15.64
N GLU A 51 -0.14 9.47 -14.83
CA GLU A 51 0.85 9.47 -13.75
C GLU A 51 0.49 8.47 -12.65
N ARG A 52 -0.82 8.35 -12.32
CA ARG A 52 -1.29 7.34 -11.35
C ARG A 52 -1.05 5.91 -11.83
N LEU A 53 -1.22 5.65 -13.13
CA LEU A 53 -0.91 4.35 -13.73
C LEU A 53 0.59 4.05 -13.74
N ALA A 54 1.44 5.06 -13.92
CA ALA A 54 2.89 4.93 -13.88
C ALA A 54 3.45 4.69 -12.46
N LEU A 55 2.69 5.04 -11.41
CA LEU A 55 3.04 4.72 -10.04
C LEU A 55 2.91 3.21 -9.79
N THR A 56 3.99 2.60 -9.33
CA THR A 56 4.03 1.21 -8.86
C THR A 56 4.69 1.17 -7.47
N PRO A 57 4.56 0.09 -6.70
CA PRO A 57 5.31 -0.04 -5.45
C PRO A 57 6.81 0.22 -5.65
N ASP A 58 7.40 -0.29 -6.73
CA ASP A 58 8.84 -0.12 -6.98
C ASP A 58 9.22 1.31 -7.35
N THR A 59 8.40 2.01 -8.15
CA THR A 59 8.69 3.41 -8.50
C THR A 59 8.53 4.33 -7.29
N ILE A 60 7.57 4.07 -6.40
CA ILE A 60 7.37 4.87 -5.18
C ILE A 60 8.54 4.70 -4.20
N LYS A 61 9.09 3.50 -4.06
CA LYS A 61 10.27 3.24 -3.20
C LYS A 61 11.53 3.99 -3.62
N GLN A 62 11.62 4.40 -4.89
CA GLN A 62 12.77 5.16 -5.40
C GLN A 62 12.68 6.67 -5.09
N LEU A 63 11.56 7.13 -4.59
CA LEU A 63 11.34 8.53 -4.23
C LEU A 63 11.93 8.85 -2.85
N ASP A 64 12.25 10.11 -2.61
CA ASP A 64 12.53 10.58 -1.25
C ASP A 64 11.23 10.85 -0.47
N GLN A 65 11.34 11.08 0.86
CA GLN A 65 10.16 11.28 1.71
C GLN A 65 9.32 12.48 1.28
N ALA A 66 9.95 13.59 0.88
CA ALA A 66 9.22 14.80 0.47
C ALA A 66 8.42 14.54 -0.82
N GLN A 67 8.94 13.75 -1.73
CA GLN A 67 8.25 13.35 -2.95
C GLN A 67 7.07 12.40 -2.65
N VAL A 68 7.26 11.43 -1.74
CA VAL A 68 6.17 10.54 -1.29
C VAL A 68 5.08 11.35 -0.57
N ASP A 69 5.46 12.30 0.27
CA ASP A 69 4.54 13.19 0.97
C ASP A 69 3.71 14.03 -0.01
N GLN A 70 4.34 14.60 -1.03
CA GLN A 70 3.62 15.33 -2.08
C GLN A 70 2.64 14.43 -2.85
N ILE A 71 3.01 13.19 -3.16
CA ILE A 71 2.08 12.24 -3.77
C ILE A 71 0.90 12.02 -2.82
N TYR A 72 1.17 11.67 -1.56
CA TYR A 72 0.14 11.38 -0.58
C TYR A 72 -0.85 12.55 -0.40
N GLN A 73 -0.37 13.79 -0.35
CA GLN A 73 -1.21 14.99 -0.25
C GLN A 73 -2.13 15.23 -1.45
N ARG A 74 -1.76 14.73 -2.63
CA ARG A 74 -2.54 14.85 -3.88
C ARG A 74 -3.57 13.72 -4.06
N LEU A 75 -3.58 12.72 -3.16
CA LEU A 75 -4.54 11.62 -3.20
C LEU A 75 -5.78 11.94 -2.38
N ASP A 76 -6.94 11.50 -2.85
CA ASP A 76 -8.14 11.37 -2.05
C ASP A 76 -8.11 10.02 -1.31
N SER A 77 -8.87 9.89 -0.24
CA SER A 77 -8.97 8.62 0.48
C SER A 77 -9.54 7.50 -0.39
N GLY A 78 -10.46 7.83 -1.29
CA GLY A 78 -11.21 6.84 -2.06
C GLY A 78 -12.13 5.99 -1.19
N PRO A 79 -12.78 4.97 -1.74
CA PRO A 79 -13.62 4.06 -0.98
C PRO A 79 -12.79 3.16 -0.05
N ILE A 80 -13.37 2.79 1.09
CA ILE A 80 -12.78 1.75 1.96
C ILE A 80 -12.66 0.45 1.14
N PRO A 81 -11.44 -0.14 1.03
CA PRO A 81 -11.24 -1.36 0.27
C PRO A 81 -11.96 -2.56 0.89
N ASP A 82 -12.12 -3.63 0.13
CA ASP A 82 -12.68 -4.89 0.59
C ASP A 82 -11.82 -6.06 0.08
N GLY A 83 -11.71 -7.14 0.87
CA GLY A 83 -10.93 -8.30 0.52
C GLY A 83 -9.41 -8.18 0.79
N PRO A 84 -8.62 -9.12 0.26
CA PRO A 84 -7.19 -9.22 0.53
C PRO A 84 -6.36 -8.30 -0.39
N PHE A 85 -5.36 -7.67 0.21
CA PHE A 85 -4.36 -6.87 -0.49
C PHE A 85 -2.96 -7.37 -0.19
N ARG A 86 -2.11 -7.39 -1.21
CA ARG A 86 -0.67 -7.53 -1.04
C ARG A 86 -0.10 -6.22 -0.50
N GLY A 87 0.71 -6.31 0.54
CA GLY A 87 1.38 -5.18 1.17
C GLY A 87 2.87 -5.20 0.95
N ASP A 88 3.45 -4.02 0.89
CA ASP A 88 4.89 -3.82 0.86
C ASP A 88 5.21 -2.55 1.64
N LEU A 89 6.01 -2.67 2.70
CA LEU A 89 6.46 -1.53 3.48
C LEU A 89 7.79 -1.01 2.97
N PHE A 90 8.01 0.28 3.09
CA PHE A 90 9.23 0.89 2.62
C PHE A 90 9.60 2.16 3.41
N PHE A 91 10.89 2.43 3.40
CA PHE A 91 11.48 3.67 3.87
C PHE A 91 11.98 4.41 2.63
N PRO A 92 11.49 5.64 2.38
CA PRO A 92 11.95 6.42 1.24
C PRO A 92 13.45 6.68 1.26
N ARG A 93 14.03 6.89 0.09
CA ARG A 93 15.46 7.14 -0.05
C ARG A 93 15.91 8.33 0.82
N GLY A 94 17.01 8.16 1.54
CA GLY A 94 17.57 9.18 2.43
C GLY A 94 16.95 9.25 3.82
N THR A 95 15.97 8.39 4.14
CA THR A 95 15.49 8.23 5.52
C THR A 95 16.34 7.20 6.26
N LYS A 96 16.34 7.27 7.60
CA LYS A 96 16.99 6.26 8.44
C LYS A 96 16.13 5.00 8.46
N ASP A 97 16.71 3.89 8.06
CA ASP A 97 16.10 2.56 8.03
C ASP A 97 16.51 1.67 9.22
N ASP A 98 17.27 2.24 10.18
CA ASP A 98 17.85 1.54 11.32
C ASP A 98 17.04 1.65 12.62
N VAL A 99 15.80 2.19 12.54
CA VAL A 99 14.92 2.35 13.70
C VAL A 99 14.55 0.98 14.28
N LYS A 100 14.87 0.78 15.56
CA LYS A 100 14.50 -0.45 16.29
C LYS A 100 13.08 -0.36 16.82
N LEU A 101 12.39 -1.51 16.86
CA LEU A 101 11.02 -1.59 17.35
C LEU A 101 10.88 -1.07 18.78
N GLY A 102 11.88 -1.32 19.64
CA GLY A 102 11.92 -0.82 21.01
C GLY A 102 11.96 0.71 21.13
N GLU A 103 12.61 1.39 20.17
CA GLU A 103 12.67 2.85 20.13
C GLU A 103 11.31 3.47 19.79
N LEU A 104 10.53 2.80 18.94
CA LEU A 104 9.17 3.22 18.59
C LEU A 104 8.16 2.90 19.69
N SER A 105 8.34 1.78 20.42
CA SER A 105 7.39 1.35 21.44
C SER A 105 7.40 2.26 22.68
N GLY A 106 8.53 2.87 22.99
CA GLY A 106 8.71 3.70 24.20
C GLY A 106 8.47 2.94 25.52
N VAL A 107 8.26 1.62 25.46
CA VAL A 107 8.06 0.74 26.63
C VAL A 107 8.91 -0.50 26.50
N PRO A 108 9.43 -1.05 27.62
CA PRO A 108 10.11 -2.34 27.61
C PRO A 108 9.14 -3.40 27.08
N LEU A 109 9.52 -4.10 26.01
CA LEU A 109 8.70 -5.17 25.44
C LEU A 109 8.69 -6.47 26.27
N GLY A 110 9.21 -6.44 27.50
CA GLY A 110 9.18 -7.54 28.45
C GLY A 110 9.76 -8.83 27.90
N SER A 111 8.97 -9.92 27.87
CA SER A 111 9.38 -11.23 27.34
C SER A 111 9.67 -11.23 25.83
N VAL A 112 9.54 -10.11 25.13
CA VAL A 112 9.83 -9.90 23.71
C VAL A 112 11.03 -8.95 23.51
N ALA A 113 11.96 -8.91 24.45
CA ALA A 113 13.16 -8.07 24.37
C ALA A 113 13.94 -8.28 23.05
N GLU A 114 13.94 -9.48 22.50
CA GLU A 114 14.55 -9.77 21.19
C GLU A 114 13.87 -8.98 20.06
N LEU A 115 12.53 -8.87 20.07
CA LEU A 115 11.80 -8.05 19.09
C LEU A 115 12.15 -6.57 19.22
N ALA A 116 12.44 -6.08 20.43
CA ALA A 116 12.82 -4.69 20.65
C ALA A 116 14.11 -4.30 19.93
N THR A 117 15.01 -5.26 19.71
CA THR A 117 16.29 -5.04 19.02
C THR A 117 16.21 -5.18 17.51
N MET A 118 15.11 -5.74 17.00
CA MET A 118 14.93 -5.94 15.56
C MET A 118 14.59 -4.60 14.88
N ARG A 119 15.18 -4.41 13.71
CA ARG A 119 14.83 -3.27 12.87
C ARG A 119 13.41 -3.43 12.34
N VAL A 120 12.61 -2.38 12.45
CA VAL A 120 11.20 -2.38 11.99
C VAL A 120 11.10 -2.80 10.53
N GLU A 121 12.03 -2.36 9.70
CA GLU A 121 12.08 -2.72 8.28
C GLU A 121 12.24 -4.23 8.08
N HIS A 122 13.23 -4.85 8.75
CA HIS A 122 13.49 -6.27 8.61
C HIS A 122 12.32 -7.12 9.15
N LEU A 123 11.79 -6.75 10.31
CA LEU A 123 10.65 -7.43 10.90
C LEU A 123 9.42 -7.33 10.00
N GLY A 124 9.13 -6.12 9.52
CA GLY A 124 7.99 -5.89 8.64
C GLY A 124 8.12 -6.63 7.32
N LYS A 125 9.27 -6.56 6.64
CA LYS A 125 9.51 -7.27 5.38
C LYS A 125 9.49 -8.79 5.55
N ALA A 126 9.94 -9.32 6.68
CA ALA A 126 9.93 -10.76 6.95
C ALA A 126 8.53 -11.29 7.28
N LEU A 127 7.72 -10.51 8.00
CA LEU A 127 6.46 -10.97 8.56
C LEU A 127 5.25 -10.50 7.76
N TRP A 128 5.21 -9.24 7.39
CA TRP A 128 3.99 -8.60 6.88
C TRP A 128 3.86 -8.76 5.36
N ARG A 129 2.69 -9.25 4.93
CA ARG A 129 2.34 -9.47 3.52
C ARG A 129 1.11 -8.69 3.08
N GLY A 130 0.64 -7.77 3.91
CA GLY A 130 -0.49 -6.91 3.59
C GLY A 130 -1.66 -7.04 4.55
N LYS A 131 -2.84 -6.76 4.04
CA LYS A 131 -4.06 -6.65 4.86
C LYS A 131 -5.23 -7.37 4.17
N VAL A 132 -6.18 -7.83 4.98
CA VAL A 132 -7.51 -8.26 4.52
C VAL A 132 -8.52 -7.31 5.11
N PHE A 133 -9.30 -6.66 4.26
CA PHE A 133 -10.35 -5.75 4.64
C PHE A 133 -11.69 -6.49 4.67
N PHE A 134 -12.43 -6.33 5.73
CA PHE A 134 -13.80 -6.80 5.91
C PHE A 134 -14.69 -5.56 6.02
N ARG A 135 -14.90 -4.90 4.85
CA ARG A 135 -15.56 -3.59 4.79
C ARG A 135 -16.94 -3.59 5.44
N SER A 136 -17.76 -4.62 5.18
CA SER A 136 -19.10 -4.73 5.76
C SER A 136 -19.11 -4.83 7.29
N GLN A 137 -17.99 -5.26 7.89
CA GLN A 137 -17.82 -5.36 9.34
C GLN A 137 -17.07 -4.13 9.91
N GLY A 138 -16.56 -3.25 9.07
CA GLY A 138 -15.74 -2.11 9.49
C GLY A 138 -14.42 -2.49 10.15
N VAL A 139 -13.85 -3.64 9.80
CA VAL A 139 -12.60 -4.15 10.41
C VAL A 139 -11.63 -4.68 9.34
N LEU A 140 -10.37 -4.86 9.74
CA LEU A 140 -9.37 -5.58 8.96
C LEU A 140 -8.53 -6.49 9.83
N ARG A 141 -7.72 -7.34 9.18
CA ARG A 141 -6.62 -8.10 9.79
C ARG A 141 -5.38 -8.00 8.93
N ASN A 142 -4.22 -8.02 9.58
CA ASN A 142 -2.94 -8.10 8.86
C ASN A 142 -2.67 -9.53 8.41
N ARG A 143 -2.04 -9.64 7.25
CA ARG A 143 -1.54 -10.89 6.68
C ARG A 143 -0.10 -11.08 7.12
N ILE A 144 0.17 -12.12 7.88
CA ILE A 144 1.50 -12.47 8.40
C ILE A 144 1.92 -13.79 7.78
N GLU A 145 3.04 -13.80 7.06
CA GLU A 145 3.51 -15.00 6.35
C GLU A 145 4.29 -15.95 7.25
N ASP A 146 5.18 -15.41 8.06
CA ASP A 146 5.99 -16.22 8.98
C ASP A 146 5.70 -15.81 10.42
N ILE A 147 5.07 -16.72 11.17
CA ILE A 147 4.82 -16.53 12.60
C ILE A 147 5.94 -17.12 13.48
N ALA A 148 7.01 -17.65 12.90
CA ALA A 148 8.07 -18.28 13.68
C ALA A 148 8.67 -17.32 14.72
N ILE A 149 8.82 -16.04 14.37
CA ILE A 149 9.29 -14.99 15.27
C ILE A 149 8.29 -14.74 16.41
N LEU A 150 7.00 -14.92 16.13
CA LEU A 150 5.91 -14.73 17.11
C LEU A 150 5.59 -16.01 17.90
N LYS A 151 6.12 -17.18 17.49
CA LYS A 151 5.86 -18.47 18.17
C LYS A 151 6.06 -18.45 19.68
N PRO A 152 7.11 -17.82 20.24
CA PRO A 152 7.25 -17.75 21.70
C PRO A 152 6.09 -17.04 22.40
N LEU A 153 5.33 -16.23 21.65
CA LEU A 153 4.21 -15.44 22.16
C LEU A 153 2.85 -16.10 21.87
N ILE A 154 2.78 -17.02 20.91
CA ILE A 154 1.53 -17.63 20.45
C ILE A 154 1.40 -19.02 21.04
N LYS A 155 0.48 -19.21 21.99
CA LYS A 155 0.24 -20.49 22.64
C LYS A 155 -0.44 -21.52 21.75
N ASP A 156 -1.31 -21.07 20.83
CA ASP A 156 -2.10 -21.91 19.91
C ASP A 156 -2.14 -21.27 18.54
N SER A 157 -1.15 -21.58 17.71
CA SER A 157 -1.06 -21.04 16.35
C SER A 157 -2.07 -21.67 15.38
N GLU A 158 -2.58 -22.86 15.68
CA GLU A 158 -3.51 -23.56 14.79
C GLU A 158 -4.90 -22.93 14.81
N SER A 159 -5.28 -22.28 15.90
CA SER A 159 -6.55 -21.56 16.02
C SER A 159 -6.55 -20.19 15.34
N ILE A 160 -5.40 -19.71 14.81
CA ILE A 160 -5.33 -18.46 14.08
C ILE A 160 -5.91 -18.65 12.68
N PRO A 161 -6.89 -17.82 12.25
CA PRO A 161 -7.42 -17.90 10.89
C PRO A 161 -6.32 -17.74 9.85
N LYS A 162 -6.39 -18.51 8.78
CA LYS A 162 -5.44 -18.48 7.66
C LYS A 162 -6.16 -18.08 6.38
N LEU A 163 -5.45 -17.40 5.50
CA LEU A 163 -5.92 -17.05 4.17
C LEU A 163 -4.85 -17.36 3.13
N THR A 164 -5.23 -18.07 2.07
CA THR A 164 -4.39 -18.22 0.87
C THR A 164 -4.77 -17.15 -0.15
N PHE A 165 -3.81 -16.33 -0.52
CA PHE A 165 -3.98 -15.27 -1.49
C PHE A 165 -2.65 -14.98 -2.18
N ASP A 166 -2.68 -14.76 -3.51
CA ASP A 166 -1.51 -14.44 -4.34
C ASP A 166 -0.37 -15.49 -4.14
N GLY A 167 -0.74 -16.78 -4.10
CA GLY A 167 0.19 -17.91 -3.98
C GLY A 167 0.76 -18.15 -2.59
N ALA A 168 0.44 -17.34 -1.58
CA ALA A 168 0.94 -17.48 -0.21
C ALA A 168 -0.19 -17.71 0.80
N THR A 169 0.00 -18.66 1.72
CA THR A 169 -0.88 -18.84 2.89
C THR A 169 -0.33 -18.03 4.06
N THR A 170 -1.18 -17.17 4.61
CA THR A 170 -0.83 -16.23 5.66
C THR A 170 -1.77 -16.36 6.86
N TRP A 171 -1.28 -16.06 8.05
CA TRP A 171 -2.08 -15.95 9.28
C TRP A 171 -2.70 -14.56 9.39
N LEU A 172 -3.94 -14.49 9.87
CA LEU A 172 -4.68 -13.24 10.06
C LEU A 172 -4.59 -12.78 11.51
N LEU A 173 -3.72 -11.79 11.77
CA LEU A 173 -3.43 -11.24 13.08
C LEU A 173 -3.63 -9.72 13.12
N PHE A 174 -3.50 -9.14 14.31
CA PHE A 174 -3.58 -7.70 14.55
C PHE A 174 -4.84 -7.08 13.95
N PRO A 175 -6.03 -7.41 14.50
CA PRO A 175 -7.28 -6.81 14.06
C PRO A 175 -7.28 -5.31 14.35
N ALA A 176 -7.89 -4.54 13.43
CA ALA A 176 -8.04 -3.10 13.55
C ALA A 176 -9.40 -2.64 13.03
N LYS A 177 -9.89 -1.52 13.55
CA LYS A 177 -11.12 -0.89 13.10
C LYS A 177 -10.86 0.00 11.89
N LEU A 178 -11.80 -0.01 10.95
CA LEU A 178 -11.80 0.86 9.78
C LEU A 178 -12.74 2.03 9.98
N SER A 179 -12.28 3.21 9.61
CA SER A 179 -13.13 4.40 9.58
C SER A 179 -12.67 5.39 8.49
N CYS A 180 -13.52 6.34 8.17
CA CYS A 180 -13.16 7.51 7.40
C CYS A 180 -12.92 8.67 8.37
N GLY A 181 -11.73 9.24 8.38
CA GLY A 181 -11.37 10.25 9.36
C GLY A 181 -10.37 11.28 8.83
N GLU A 182 -10.11 12.28 9.64
CA GLU A 182 -9.08 13.29 9.36
C GLU A 182 -7.69 12.65 9.36
N SER A 183 -6.88 13.06 8.39
CA SER A 183 -5.49 12.60 8.32
C SER A 183 -4.63 13.28 9.39
N LYS A 184 -3.77 12.49 10.03
CA LYS A 184 -2.72 13.05 10.91
C LYS A 184 -1.69 13.88 10.15
N PHE A 185 -1.48 13.57 8.88
CA PHE A 185 -0.52 14.29 8.04
C PHE A 185 -1.05 15.66 7.64
N ASP A 186 -2.33 15.73 7.29
CA ASP A 186 -3.02 16.96 6.94
C ASP A 186 -4.49 16.88 7.36
N PRO A 187 -4.87 17.49 8.50
CA PRO A 187 -6.23 17.42 9.03
C PRO A 187 -7.31 18.00 8.11
N SER A 188 -6.94 18.83 7.12
CA SER A 188 -7.88 19.34 6.12
C SER A 188 -8.37 18.26 5.15
N GLN A 189 -7.73 17.09 5.15
CA GLN A 189 -8.03 16.00 4.23
C GLN A 189 -8.50 14.74 4.96
N LYS A 190 -9.31 13.94 4.28
CA LYS A 190 -9.73 12.61 4.77
C LYS A 190 -8.73 11.53 4.37
N SER A 191 -8.64 10.52 5.23
CA SER A 191 -7.96 9.25 4.96
C SER A 191 -8.83 8.10 5.42
N ILE A 192 -8.64 6.93 4.85
CA ILE A 192 -9.13 5.70 5.45
C ILE A 192 -8.20 5.40 6.63
N VAL A 193 -8.77 5.42 7.83
CA VAL A 193 -8.07 5.23 9.09
C VAL A 193 -8.19 3.78 9.52
N ILE A 194 -7.07 3.20 9.91
CA ILE A 194 -6.94 1.85 10.44
C ILE A 194 -6.43 1.98 11.87
N ASP A 195 -7.32 1.74 12.83
CA ASP A 195 -7.08 1.97 14.25
C ASP A 195 -6.91 0.65 15.01
N TYR A 196 -5.70 0.38 15.47
CA TYR A 196 -5.37 -0.81 16.25
C TYR A 196 -5.62 -0.62 17.76
N SER A 197 -5.81 0.61 18.23
CA SER A 197 -6.00 0.91 19.65
C SER A 197 -7.24 0.25 20.23
N VAL A 198 -8.24 -0.03 19.39
CA VAL A 198 -9.50 -0.68 19.74
C VAL A 198 -9.57 -2.14 19.31
N GLY A 199 -8.47 -2.73 18.90
CA GLY A 199 -8.39 -4.12 18.43
C GLY A 199 -8.97 -5.13 19.40
N SER A 200 -8.83 -4.91 20.70
CA SER A 200 -9.36 -5.78 21.76
C SER A 200 -10.89 -5.94 21.77
N THR A 201 -11.61 -5.05 21.07
CA THR A 201 -13.08 -5.12 20.94
C THR A 201 -13.54 -5.93 19.73
N ILE A 202 -12.60 -6.39 18.90
CA ILE A 202 -12.88 -7.10 17.65
C ILE A 202 -12.89 -8.60 17.91
N GLU A 203 -13.91 -9.29 17.41
CA GLU A 203 -14.04 -10.74 17.52
C GLU A 203 -12.76 -11.45 17.04
N GLY A 204 -12.32 -12.47 17.80
CA GLY A 204 -11.11 -13.23 17.51
C GLY A 204 -9.80 -12.48 17.81
N TYR A 205 -9.86 -11.35 18.55
CA TYR A 205 -8.67 -10.73 19.14
C TYR A 205 -7.97 -11.69 20.10
N ARG A 206 -6.64 -11.65 20.07
CA ARG A 206 -5.77 -12.44 20.97
C ARG A 206 -4.90 -11.49 21.76
N GLU A 207 -4.95 -11.59 23.09
CA GLU A 207 -4.12 -10.74 23.97
C GLU A 207 -2.65 -10.75 23.51
N ILE A 208 -2.15 -11.92 23.14
CA ILE A 208 -0.83 -12.09 22.53
C ILE A 208 -1.01 -12.86 21.22
N PRO A 209 -0.59 -12.31 20.05
CA PRO A 209 0.29 -11.15 19.87
C PRO A 209 -0.42 -9.82 19.59
N ASP A 210 -1.76 -9.77 19.46
CA ASP A 210 -2.47 -8.62 18.87
C ASP A 210 -2.31 -7.34 19.71
N ALA A 211 -2.15 -7.46 21.04
CA ALA A 211 -1.88 -6.32 21.93
C ALA A 211 -0.60 -5.54 21.56
N LEU A 212 0.34 -6.15 20.83
CA LEU A 212 1.55 -5.44 20.39
C LEU A 212 1.23 -4.22 19.51
N ALA A 213 0.18 -4.31 18.71
CA ALA A 213 -0.26 -3.19 17.86
C ALA A 213 -1.16 -2.18 18.61
N GLY A 214 -1.70 -2.57 19.75
CA GLY A 214 -2.70 -1.82 20.51
C GLY A 214 -2.14 -0.63 21.29
N LYS A 215 -3.07 0.07 21.95
CA LYS A 215 -2.89 1.36 22.66
C LYS A 215 -1.76 1.33 23.70
N ASP A 216 -1.62 0.26 24.45
CA ASP A 216 -0.66 0.19 25.55
C ASP A 216 0.74 -0.24 25.11
N ARG A 217 0.94 -0.48 23.82
CA ARG A 217 2.21 -0.90 23.21
C ARG A 217 2.64 0.05 22.09
N LEU A 218 2.56 -0.38 20.84
CA LEU A 218 2.96 0.42 19.70
C LEU A 218 1.95 1.52 19.33
N ASP A 219 0.71 1.42 19.79
CA ASP A 219 -0.39 2.35 19.49
C ASP A 219 -0.41 2.70 17.99
N ILE A 220 -0.52 1.64 17.18
CA ILE A 220 -0.42 1.79 15.73
C ILE A 220 -1.72 2.43 15.21
N ARG A 221 -1.53 3.42 14.36
CA ARG A 221 -2.56 3.97 13.48
C ARG A 221 -2.01 4.02 12.07
N ASP A 222 -2.69 3.37 11.15
CA ASP A 222 -2.38 3.51 9.73
C ASP A 222 -3.40 4.42 9.05
N GLU A 223 -2.96 5.06 7.99
CA GLU A 223 -3.81 5.84 7.09
C GLU A 223 -3.53 5.46 5.66
N VAL A 224 -4.55 5.25 4.84
CA VAL A 224 -4.38 4.93 3.42
C VAL A 224 -5.19 5.85 2.53
N ARG A 225 -4.64 6.16 1.35
CA ARG A 225 -5.26 6.93 0.28
C ARG A 225 -5.12 6.25 -1.06
N LEU A 226 -6.12 6.45 -1.92
CA LEU A 226 -6.25 5.77 -3.20
C LEU A 226 -5.34 6.39 -4.26
N ILE A 227 -4.37 5.63 -4.78
CA ILE A 227 -3.65 6.00 -6.00
C ILE A 227 -4.54 5.77 -7.22
N ARG A 228 -5.08 4.56 -7.36
CA ARG A 228 -6.04 4.11 -8.38
C ARG A 228 -6.78 2.87 -7.88
N PRO A 229 -7.84 2.41 -8.57
CA PRO A 229 -8.54 1.19 -8.17
C PRO A 229 -7.57 0.04 -7.88
N GLY A 230 -7.72 -0.59 -6.70
CA GLY A 230 -6.86 -1.69 -6.24
C GLY A 230 -5.45 -1.29 -5.80
N PHE A 231 -5.10 0.00 -5.75
CA PHE A 231 -3.77 0.44 -5.32
C PHE A 231 -3.84 1.65 -4.37
N TYR A 232 -3.36 1.46 -3.14
CA TYR A 232 -3.33 2.48 -2.09
C TYR A 232 -1.91 2.75 -1.61
N LEU A 233 -1.65 4.01 -1.25
CA LEU A 233 -0.46 4.44 -0.52
C LEU A 233 -0.84 4.64 0.94
N GLY A 234 -0.07 4.06 1.85
CA GLY A 234 -0.29 4.09 3.28
C GLY A 234 0.83 4.73 4.06
N ARG A 235 0.47 5.24 5.24
CA ARG A 235 1.37 5.79 6.26
C ARG A 235 1.06 5.13 7.59
N ALA A 236 2.09 4.64 8.29
CA ALA A 236 1.95 4.08 9.62
C ALA A 236 2.50 5.06 10.66
N TYR A 237 1.73 5.23 11.72
CA TYR A 237 2.10 6.03 12.89
C TYR A 237 2.19 5.12 14.10
N PHE A 238 3.23 5.33 14.90
CA PHE A 238 3.48 4.62 16.14
C PHE A 238 3.44 5.63 17.28
N ARG A 239 2.50 5.48 18.21
CA ARG A 239 2.30 6.42 19.32
C ARG A 239 2.17 7.88 18.83
N GLY A 240 1.51 8.04 17.71
CA GLY A 240 1.29 9.35 17.08
C GLY A 240 2.42 9.88 16.20
N ALA A 241 3.63 9.32 16.27
CA ALA A 241 4.76 9.71 15.41
C ALA A 241 4.74 8.93 14.08
N PHE A 242 5.08 9.59 12.98
CA PHE A 242 5.24 8.93 11.69
C PHE A 242 6.39 7.91 11.75
N GLY A 243 6.16 6.71 11.30
CA GLY A 243 7.11 5.61 11.31
C GLY A 243 7.59 5.15 9.94
N LEU A 244 6.65 4.83 9.05
CA LEU A 244 6.99 4.28 7.73
C LEU A 244 5.85 4.50 6.72
N ASN A 245 6.19 4.29 5.44
CA ASN A 245 5.21 4.18 4.37
C ASN A 245 5.00 2.72 3.96
N PHE A 246 3.83 2.45 3.38
CA PHE A 246 3.54 1.15 2.79
C PHE A 246 2.61 1.28 1.58
N THR A 247 2.59 0.28 0.75
CA THR A 247 1.64 0.17 -0.36
C THR A 247 0.73 -1.03 -0.15
N LEU A 248 -0.49 -0.94 -0.67
CA LEU A 248 -1.45 -2.04 -0.72
C LEU A 248 -1.92 -2.21 -2.14
N VAL A 249 -1.81 -3.43 -2.67
CA VAL A 249 -2.13 -3.76 -4.05
C VAL A 249 -3.07 -4.97 -4.09
N ASP A 250 -4.19 -4.80 -4.76
CA ASP A 250 -4.99 -5.92 -5.25
C ASP A 250 -4.51 -6.25 -6.67
N PRO A 251 -3.80 -7.36 -6.88
CA PRO A 251 -3.23 -7.70 -8.20
C PRO A 251 -4.28 -7.96 -9.27
N ALA A 252 -5.52 -8.29 -8.88
CA ALA A 252 -6.61 -8.53 -9.82
C ALA A 252 -7.16 -7.22 -10.44
N VAL A 253 -7.04 -6.10 -9.74
CA VAL A 253 -7.66 -4.82 -10.12
C VAL A 253 -6.64 -3.73 -10.43
N SER A 254 -5.49 -3.74 -9.76
CA SER A 254 -4.53 -2.62 -9.77
C SER A 254 -3.92 -2.30 -11.13
N GLY A 255 -3.98 -3.21 -12.10
CA GLY A 255 -3.56 -3.01 -13.49
C GLY A 255 -4.65 -2.47 -14.41
N SER A 256 -5.89 -2.32 -13.91
CA SER A 256 -7.00 -1.86 -14.73
C SER A 256 -6.95 -0.36 -14.97
N SER A 257 -7.40 0.06 -16.16
CA SER A 257 -7.66 1.47 -16.49
C SER A 257 -9.05 1.94 -16.02
N ALA A 258 -9.68 1.21 -15.10
CA ALA A 258 -10.99 1.57 -14.57
C ALA A 258 -10.97 2.98 -13.98
N PRO A 259 -12.02 3.78 -14.20
CA PRO A 259 -12.12 5.12 -13.63
C PRO A 259 -11.97 5.07 -12.10
N ARG A 260 -11.23 6.04 -11.58
CA ARG A 260 -11.13 6.21 -10.14
C ARG A 260 -12.48 6.66 -9.57
N PRO A 261 -13.00 6.01 -8.52
CA PRO A 261 -14.15 6.54 -7.82
C PRO A 261 -13.85 7.95 -7.31
N PRO A 262 -14.72 8.93 -7.57
CA PRO A 262 -14.50 10.30 -7.11
C PRO A 262 -14.65 10.40 -5.58
N GLY A 263 -13.89 11.32 -4.98
CA GLY A 263 -14.11 11.80 -3.63
C GLY A 263 -13.48 10.97 -2.52
N ASP A 264 -13.82 11.41 -1.32
CA ASP A 264 -13.35 10.82 -0.07
C ASP A 264 -14.19 9.63 0.37
N CYS A 265 -13.62 8.86 1.28
CA CYS A 265 -14.32 7.75 1.93
C CYS A 265 -15.56 8.24 2.69
N THR A 266 -16.56 7.39 2.73
CA THR A 266 -17.67 7.48 3.70
C THR A 266 -17.44 6.47 4.82
N GLN A 267 -18.09 6.67 5.97
CA GLN A 267 -18.05 5.68 7.06
C GLN A 267 -18.47 4.31 6.52
N ALA A 268 -17.80 3.26 6.98
CA ALA A 268 -18.28 1.91 6.78
C ALA A 268 -19.63 1.79 7.49
N GLY A 269 -20.65 1.39 6.74
CA GLY A 269 -22.02 1.24 7.24
C GLY A 269 -22.19 0.08 8.20
#